data_f5e73cb5e37c0f0be0fdcca7b9dfea99
#
_entry.id   f5e73cb5e37c0f0be0fdcca7b9dfea99
#
_cell.length_a   1.000
_cell.length_b   1.000
_cell.length_c   1.000
_cell.angle_alpha   90.00
_cell.angle_beta   90.00
_cell.angle_gamma   90.00
#
_symmetry.space_group_name_H-M   'P 1'
#
loop_
_entity.id
_entity.type
_entity.pdbx_description
1 polymer ?
#
loop_
_entity_poly.entity_id
_entity_poly.type
_entity_poly.pdbx_seq_one_letter_code
_entity_poly.pdbx_strand_id
1 'polypeptide(L)'
;MSSFPPALPHGPLTEVLPGFHFVTGQMKMNAMMSFDRNMTAVVHDDRVVLFNSLRLDEAGLASLDALGKVTDVVRVGAYHGRDDAFYVDRYGATLWSPEGCSRDLSPKALTEAAELSIPDAEVFTFASVKKPECIVRLPQHGGVLLPCDALQNWVAPHPQYTSFAAKLFMRPMGFFRPTAPGAGWVRAEKPEVTDWQRLLDRWDFDHLLPAHGEPVIGGAKAKY
;
A
#
# COMPACT_ATOMS: atom_id res chain seq x y z
N MET A 1 26.67 -9.28 -6.03
CA MET A 1 25.59 -9.85 -5.20
C MET A 1 24.64 -8.72 -4.89
N SER A 2 23.32 -8.93 -4.99
CA SER A 2 22.35 -7.90 -4.67
C SER A 2 22.53 -7.46 -3.22
N SER A 3 22.64 -6.16 -2.96
CA SER A 3 22.71 -5.58 -1.60
C SER A 3 21.38 -5.66 -0.83
N PHE A 4 20.30 -6.09 -1.52
CA PHE A 4 18.95 -6.16 -0.96
C PHE A 4 18.61 -7.56 -0.46
N PRO A 5 17.78 -7.65 0.61
CA PRO A 5 17.24 -8.93 1.09
C PRO A 5 16.50 -9.69 -0.02
N PRO A 6 16.50 -11.02 -0.02
CA PRO A 6 15.73 -11.80 -0.98
C PRO A 6 14.23 -11.55 -0.82
N ALA A 7 13.47 -11.81 -1.90
CA ALA A 7 12.02 -11.79 -1.86
C ALA A 7 11.51 -12.82 -0.83
N LEU A 8 10.49 -12.44 -0.09
CA LEU A 8 9.72 -13.36 0.74
C LEU A 8 8.61 -14.01 -0.10
N PRO A 9 8.01 -15.12 0.35
CA PRO A 9 6.91 -15.75 -0.37
C PRO A 9 5.78 -14.75 -0.69
N HIS A 10 5.31 -14.78 -1.93
CA HIS A 10 4.20 -13.96 -2.40
C HIS A 10 3.38 -14.72 -3.44
N GLY A 11 2.15 -14.23 -3.70
CA GLY A 11 1.29 -14.72 -4.76
C GLY A 11 1.66 -14.12 -6.13
N PRO A 12 0.88 -14.47 -7.16
CA PRO A 12 1.02 -13.85 -8.47
C PRO A 12 0.57 -12.39 -8.45
N LEU A 13 1.13 -11.60 -9.35
CA LEU A 13 0.63 -10.27 -9.67
C LEU A 13 -0.63 -10.43 -10.56
N THR A 14 -1.81 -10.08 -10.04
CA THR A 14 -3.09 -10.36 -10.67
C THR A 14 -3.85 -9.07 -10.95
N GLU A 15 -4.41 -8.92 -12.13
CA GLU A 15 -5.29 -7.79 -12.45
C GLU A 15 -6.61 -7.92 -11.69
N VAL A 16 -6.94 -6.92 -10.88
CA VAL A 16 -8.17 -6.85 -10.06
C VAL A 16 -9.18 -5.84 -10.58
N LEU A 17 -8.72 -4.85 -11.32
CA LEU A 17 -9.48 -3.90 -12.13
C LEU A 17 -8.65 -3.60 -13.37
N PRO A 18 -9.26 -3.23 -14.52
CA PRO A 18 -8.49 -2.88 -15.71
C PRO A 18 -7.38 -1.87 -15.42
N GLY A 19 -6.12 -2.26 -15.65
CA GLY A 19 -4.93 -1.45 -15.36
C GLY A 19 -4.46 -1.46 -13.89
N PHE A 20 -5.13 -2.18 -12.98
CA PHE A 20 -4.73 -2.29 -11.57
C PHE A 20 -4.37 -3.73 -11.23
N HIS A 21 -3.11 -3.97 -10.98
CA HIS A 21 -2.57 -5.28 -10.62
C HIS A 21 -2.22 -5.32 -9.14
N PHE A 22 -2.60 -6.40 -8.47
CA PHE A 22 -2.48 -6.55 -7.04
C PHE A 22 -1.72 -7.82 -6.70
N VAL A 23 -0.85 -7.75 -5.70
CA VAL A 23 -0.11 -8.90 -5.20
C VAL A 23 -0.09 -8.88 -3.68
N THR A 24 -0.35 -10.04 -3.09
CA THR A 24 -0.22 -10.28 -1.65
C THR A 24 1.03 -11.10 -1.39
N GLY A 25 1.81 -10.71 -0.40
CA GLY A 25 3.00 -11.44 0.00
C GLY A 25 3.28 -11.35 1.48
N GLN A 26 4.29 -12.09 1.92
CA GLN A 26 4.68 -12.15 3.30
C GLN A 26 5.55 -10.94 3.70
N MET A 27 5.26 -10.37 4.86
CA MET A 27 6.15 -9.48 5.58
C MET A 27 6.63 -10.16 6.87
N LYS A 28 7.93 -10.19 7.07
CA LYS A 28 8.53 -10.77 8.27
C LYS A 28 8.91 -9.67 9.25
N MET A 29 8.23 -9.63 10.39
CA MET A 29 8.51 -8.68 11.46
C MET A 29 9.74 -9.11 12.28
N ASN A 30 9.82 -10.42 12.60
CA ASN A 30 10.94 -11.04 13.32
C ASN A 30 10.99 -12.55 13.00
N ALA A 31 11.82 -13.31 13.70
CA ALA A 31 12.00 -14.75 13.45
C ALA A 31 10.71 -15.59 13.61
N MET A 32 9.77 -15.15 14.46
CA MET A 32 8.54 -15.88 14.78
C MET A 32 7.28 -15.27 14.17
N MET A 33 7.30 -13.99 13.85
CA MET A 33 6.12 -13.24 13.42
C MET A 33 6.24 -12.79 11.96
N SER A 34 5.33 -13.30 11.14
CA SER A 34 5.11 -12.83 9.79
C SER A 34 3.61 -12.64 9.53
N PHE A 35 3.27 -11.74 8.65
CA PHE A 35 1.90 -11.49 8.22
C PHE A 35 1.87 -11.01 6.77
N ASP A 36 0.69 -10.92 6.20
CA ASP A 36 0.49 -10.53 4.82
C ASP A 36 0.46 -9.02 4.65
N ARG A 37 1.01 -8.58 3.53
CA ARG A 37 0.87 -7.22 3.02
C ARG A 37 0.75 -7.23 1.51
N ASN A 38 0.28 -6.12 0.95
CA ASN A 38 -0.01 -6.01 -0.45
C ASN A 38 0.78 -4.89 -1.12
N MET A 39 0.99 -5.06 -2.43
CA MET A 39 1.43 -4.01 -3.33
C MET A 39 0.41 -3.91 -4.47
N THR A 40 0.12 -2.68 -4.88
CA THR A 40 -0.64 -2.41 -6.11
C THR A 40 0.30 -1.83 -7.15
N ALA A 41 0.26 -2.39 -8.37
CA ALA A 41 0.89 -1.82 -9.56
C ALA A 41 -0.19 -1.26 -10.47
N VAL A 42 -0.12 0.04 -10.76
CA VAL A 42 -1.07 0.74 -11.64
C VAL A 42 -0.39 1.00 -12.97
N VAL A 43 -1.03 0.55 -14.05
CA VAL A 43 -0.58 0.76 -15.43
C VAL A 43 -1.29 1.98 -16.00
N HIS A 44 -0.52 2.92 -16.50
CA HIS A 44 -0.99 4.08 -17.22
C HIS A 44 -0.11 4.30 -18.46
N ASP A 45 -0.68 4.16 -19.64
CA ASP A 45 0.04 4.07 -20.90
C ASP A 45 1.09 2.95 -20.89
N ASP A 46 2.37 3.27 -21.08
CA ASP A 46 3.51 2.33 -21.00
C ASP A 46 4.22 2.35 -19.64
N ARG A 47 3.66 3.05 -18.65
CA ARG A 47 4.26 3.27 -17.31
C ARG A 47 3.56 2.43 -16.27
N VAL A 48 4.36 2.04 -15.28
CA VAL A 48 3.87 1.33 -14.10
C VAL A 48 4.27 2.12 -12.86
N VAL A 49 3.28 2.40 -12.00
CA VAL A 49 3.46 3.06 -10.71
C VAL A 49 3.15 2.06 -9.60
N LEU A 50 4.10 1.87 -8.69
CA LEU A 50 3.98 0.91 -7.58
C LEU A 50 3.54 1.62 -6.31
N PHE A 51 2.49 1.12 -5.66
CA PHE A 51 2.01 1.61 -4.36
C PHE A 51 2.27 0.56 -3.28
N ASN A 52 2.88 0.99 -2.16
CA ASN A 52 3.23 0.16 -1.00
C ASN A 52 4.11 -1.04 -1.41
N SER A 53 5.25 -0.78 -2.03
CA SER A 53 6.11 -1.76 -2.69
C SER A 53 6.37 -3.01 -1.85
N LEU A 54 6.30 -4.18 -2.50
CA LEU A 54 6.59 -5.50 -1.94
C LEU A 54 7.61 -6.20 -2.86
N ARG A 55 8.69 -6.69 -2.29
CA ARG A 55 9.75 -7.37 -3.06
C ARG A 55 9.22 -8.61 -3.75
N LEU A 56 9.23 -8.62 -5.08
CA LEU A 56 8.90 -9.77 -5.90
C LEU A 56 10.13 -10.65 -6.17
N ASP A 57 9.91 -11.93 -6.38
CA ASP A 57 10.91 -12.86 -6.91
C ASP A 57 11.10 -12.65 -8.42
N GLU A 58 12.00 -13.42 -9.04
CA GLU A 58 12.31 -13.25 -10.47
C GLU A 58 11.11 -13.49 -11.39
N ALA A 59 10.22 -14.42 -11.03
CA ALA A 59 9.00 -14.68 -11.82
C ALA A 59 7.99 -13.52 -11.67
N GLY A 60 7.83 -13.00 -10.45
CA GLY A 60 7.01 -11.82 -10.19
C GLY A 60 7.56 -10.56 -10.86
N LEU A 61 8.89 -10.39 -10.87
CA LEU A 61 9.54 -9.28 -11.57
C LEU A 61 9.37 -9.39 -13.09
N ALA A 62 9.47 -10.58 -13.66
CA ALA A 62 9.19 -10.79 -15.09
C ALA A 62 7.73 -10.46 -15.44
N SER A 63 6.79 -10.81 -14.56
CA SER A 63 5.37 -10.43 -14.72
C SER A 63 5.17 -8.92 -14.63
N LEU A 64 5.86 -8.25 -13.72
CA LEU A 64 5.83 -6.79 -13.57
C LEU A 64 6.44 -6.09 -14.79
N ASP A 65 7.60 -6.57 -15.26
CA ASP A 65 8.30 -6.03 -16.44
C ASP A 65 7.45 -6.15 -17.72
N ALA A 66 6.59 -7.17 -17.80
CA ALA A 66 5.67 -7.36 -18.92
C ALA A 66 4.51 -6.34 -18.94
N LEU A 67 4.21 -5.66 -17.83
CA LEU A 67 3.16 -4.63 -17.76
C LEU A 67 3.60 -3.29 -18.33
N GLY A 68 4.90 -2.99 -18.34
CA GLY A 68 5.45 -1.73 -18.80
C GLY A 68 6.66 -1.28 -17.98
N LYS A 69 7.07 -0.04 -18.18
CA LYS A 69 8.22 0.54 -17.48
C LYS A 69 7.84 1.03 -16.09
N VAL A 70 8.44 0.47 -15.04
CA VAL A 70 8.29 1.00 -13.67
C VAL A 70 8.98 2.38 -13.59
N THR A 71 8.20 3.42 -13.38
CA THR A 71 8.67 4.82 -13.34
C THR A 71 8.63 5.42 -11.96
N ASP A 72 7.71 4.97 -11.13
CA ASP A 72 7.48 5.55 -9.81
C ASP A 72 7.21 4.48 -8.75
N VAL A 73 7.66 4.75 -7.55
CA VAL A 73 7.35 4.02 -6.32
C VAL A 73 6.69 4.99 -5.37
N VAL A 74 5.49 4.71 -4.93
CA VAL A 74 4.71 5.56 -4.03
C VAL A 74 4.55 4.87 -2.68
N ARG A 75 5.28 5.35 -1.69
CA ARG A 75 5.13 4.96 -0.30
C ARG A 75 4.06 5.84 0.35
N VAL A 76 2.95 5.25 0.74
CA VAL A 76 1.79 6.01 1.23
C VAL A 76 1.83 6.24 2.74
N GLY A 77 2.47 5.35 3.51
CA GLY A 77 2.55 5.44 4.96
C GLY A 77 3.95 5.26 5.53
N ALA A 78 4.21 5.86 6.70
CA ALA A 78 5.51 5.84 7.34
C ALA A 78 5.97 4.44 7.79
N TYR A 79 5.06 3.52 8.05
CA TYR A 79 5.36 2.16 8.48
C TYR A 79 5.68 1.19 7.34
N HIS A 80 5.43 1.59 6.10
CA HIS A 80 5.75 0.82 4.90
C HIS A 80 6.98 1.43 4.18
N GLY A 81 7.63 0.71 3.28
CA GLY A 81 8.80 1.23 2.55
C GLY A 81 10.04 0.34 2.63
N ARG A 82 9.90 -0.86 3.20
CA ARG A 82 11.00 -1.83 3.34
C ARG A 82 11.66 -2.18 2.02
N ASP A 83 10.87 -2.24 0.96
CA ASP A 83 11.31 -2.73 -0.34
C ASP A 83 11.46 -1.60 -1.39
N ASP A 84 11.20 -0.35 -1.01
CA ASP A 84 11.26 0.81 -1.92
C ASP A 84 12.65 0.96 -2.55
N ALA A 85 13.71 0.86 -1.75
CA ALA A 85 15.08 1.01 -2.21
C ALA A 85 15.45 0.03 -3.32
N PHE A 86 14.90 -1.20 -3.27
CA PHE A 86 15.13 -2.18 -4.33
C PHE A 86 14.56 -1.74 -5.68
N TYR A 87 13.34 -1.24 -5.69
CA TYR A 87 12.68 -0.81 -6.92
C TYR A 87 13.29 0.48 -7.48
N VAL A 88 13.68 1.41 -6.59
CA VAL A 88 14.41 2.62 -6.96
C VAL A 88 15.74 2.26 -7.65
N ASP A 89 16.53 1.35 -7.06
CA ASP A 89 17.82 0.92 -7.61
C ASP A 89 17.64 0.15 -8.93
N ARG A 90 16.72 -0.79 -8.98
CA ARG A 90 16.50 -1.65 -10.15
C ARG A 90 16.02 -0.90 -11.38
N TYR A 91 15.09 0.03 -11.22
CA TYR A 91 14.39 0.69 -12.33
C TYR A 91 14.78 2.15 -12.53
N GLY A 92 15.57 2.73 -11.63
CA GLY A 92 15.78 4.17 -11.60
C GLY A 92 14.48 4.95 -11.35
N ALA A 93 13.53 4.33 -10.65
CA ALA A 93 12.21 4.88 -10.41
C ALA A 93 12.25 6.07 -9.45
N THR A 94 11.38 7.05 -9.66
CA THR A 94 11.18 8.14 -8.72
C THR A 94 10.47 7.61 -7.46
N LEU A 95 11.04 7.85 -6.29
CA LEU A 95 10.36 7.57 -5.02
C LEU A 95 9.52 8.77 -4.60
N TRP A 96 8.26 8.52 -4.31
CA TRP A 96 7.37 9.44 -3.62
C TRP A 96 7.12 8.93 -2.21
N SER A 97 7.29 9.76 -1.20
CA SER A 97 6.97 9.35 0.17
C SER A 97 6.52 10.53 1.02
N PRO A 98 5.75 10.28 2.09
CA PRO A 98 5.40 11.32 3.04
C PRO A 98 6.66 12.00 3.59
N GLU A 99 6.54 13.26 3.93
CA GLU A 99 7.67 14.07 4.40
C GLU A 99 8.37 13.43 5.61
N GLY A 100 9.69 13.43 5.58
CA GLY A 100 10.51 12.86 6.65
C GLY A 100 10.76 11.35 6.55
N CYS A 101 10.10 10.64 5.62
CA CYS A 101 10.34 9.22 5.37
C CYS A 101 11.42 9.01 4.29
N SER A 102 12.17 7.90 4.36
CA SER A 102 13.13 7.45 3.32
C SER A 102 14.14 8.54 2.86
N ARG A 103 14.61 9.39 3.76
CA ARG A 103 15.48 10.55 3.43
C ARG A 103 16.76 10.16 2.71
N ASP A 104 17.28 8.98 2.98
CA ASP A 104 18.45 8.38 2.35
C ASP A 104 18.26 8.08 0.85
N LEU A 105 17.02 7.98 0.38
CA LEU A 105 16.65 7.74 -1.01
C LEU A 105 16.24 9.01 -1.77
N SER A 106 16.36 10.19 -1.15
CA SER A 106 16.02 11.48 -1.75
C SER A 106 14.61 11.51 -2.39
N PRO A 107 13.55 11.14 -1.66
CA PRO A 107 12.21 11.06 -2.24
C PRO A 107 11.64 12.43 -2.59
N LYS A 108 10.76 12.46 -3.58
CA LYS A 108 9.82 13.57 -3.75
C LYS A 108 8.76 13.52 -2.64
N ALA A 109 8.36 14.67 -2.16
CA ALA A 109 7.35 14.76 -1.11
C ALA A 109 5.96 14.34 -1.62
N LEU A 110 5.35 13.35 -0.96
CA LEU A 110 3.97 12.96 -1.19
C LEU A 110 3.06 13.82 -0.30
N THR A 111 2.57 14.91 -0.87
CA THR A 111 1.67 15.87 -0.23
C THR A 111 0.41 16.04 -1.05
N GLU A 112 -0.58 16.78 -0.53
CA GLU A 112 -1.82 17.09 -1.28
C GLU A 112 -1.56 17.90 -2.57
N ALA A 113 -0.39 18.51 -2.71
CA ALA A 113 0.06 19.21 -3.91
C ALA A 113 0.96 18.36 -4.82
N ALA A 114 1.14 17.07 -4.53
CA ALA A 114 2.00 16.20 -5.33
C ALA A 114 1.38 15.90 -6.69
N GLU A 115 2.15 16.10 -7.75
CA GLU A 115 1.77 15.75 -9.12
C GLU A 115 2.40 14.39 -9.46
N LEU A 116 1.64 13.32 -9.23
CA LEU A 116 2.05 11.96 -9.56
C LEU A 116 2.01 11.73 -11.07
N SER A 117 2.73 10.70 -11.54
CA SER A 117 2.78 10.33 -12.98
C SER A 117 1.45 9.78 -13.53
N ILE A 118 0.45 9.59 -12.69
CA ILE A 118 -0.91 9.20 -13.09
C ILE A 118 -1.77 10.47 -13.10
N PRO A 119 -2.44 10.79 -14.23
CA PRO A 119 -3.29 11.98 -14.33
C PRO A 119 -4.41 11.99 -13.28
N ASP A 120 -4.71 13.19 -12.78
CA ASP A 120 -5.79 13.44 -11.83
C ASP A 120 -5.70 12.60 -10.54
N ALA A 121 -4.50 12.09 -10.22
CA ALA A 121 -4.24 11.47 -8.93
C ALA A 121 -4.31 12.51 -7.84
N GLU A 122 -5.07 12.22 -6.79
CA GLU A 122 -5.23 13.09 -5.64
C GLU A 122 -4.59 12.45 -4.40
N VAL A 123 -4.00 13.27 -3.55
CA VAL A 123 -3.40 12.83 -2.29
C VAL A 123 -4.17 13.45 -1.12
N PHE A 124 -4.46 12.63 -0.13
CA PHE A 124 -4.99 13.06 1.17
C PHE A 124 -3.96 12.77 2.25
N THR A 125 -3.74 13.71 3.17
CA THR A 125 -2.80 13.57 4.28
C THR A 125 -3.55 13.62 5.61
N PHE A 126 -3.29 12.65 6.48
CA PHE A 126 -3.77 12.66 7.86
C PHE A 126 -2.99 13.71 8.65
N ALA A 127 -3.69 14.71 9.20
CA ALA A 127 -3.06 15.85 9.89
C ALA A 127 -2.80 15.59 11.37
N SER A 128 -3.59 14.72 12.00
CA SER A 128 -3.55 14.50 13.46
C SER A 128 -2.53 13.45 13.92
N VAL A 129 -1.80 12.82 12.98
CA VAL A 129 -0.88 11.71 13.28
C VAL A 129 0.57 12.19 13.44
N LYS A 130 1.34 11.49 14.28
CA LYS A 130 2.74 11.80 14.52
C LYS A 130 3.65 11.34 13.39
N LYS A 131 3.39 10.12 12.88
CA LYS A 131 4.08 9.58 11.70
C LYS A 131 3.16 9.73 10.50
N PRO A 132 3.66 10.33 9.42
CA PRO A 132 2.80 10.70 8.30
C PRO A 132 2.17 9.48 7.63
N GLU A 133 0.92 9.65 7.28
CA GLU A 133 0.10 8.69 6.55
C GLU A 133 -0.69 9.45 5.49
N CYS A 134 -0.70 8.92 4.28
CA CYS A 134 -1.44 9.45 3.15
C CYS A 134 -2.40 8.40 2.61
N ILE A 135 -3.33 8.84 1.77
CA ILE A 135 -4.10 7.98 0.87
C ILE A 135 -4.01 8.61 -0.52
N VAL A 136 -3.82 7.80 -1.53
CA VAL A 136 -3.91 8.25 -2.91
C VAL A 136 -5.26 7.80 -3.48
N ARG A 137 -5.96 8.72 -4.14
CA ARG A 137 -7.17 8.44 -4.92
C ARG A 137 -6.84 8.58 -6.39
N LEU A 138 -7.20 7.57 -7.17
CA LEU A 138 -7.19 7.60 -8.62
C LEU A 138 -8.63 7.67 -9.13
N PRO A 139 -8.95 8.55 -10.11
CA PRO A 139 -10.34 8.79 -10.52
C PRO A 139 -10.95 7.66 -11.36
N GLN A 140 -10.12 6.78 -11.92
CA GLN A 140 -10.57 5.66 -12.75
C GLN A 140 -11.58 4.79 -12.01
N HIS A 141 -12.46 4.11 -12.75
CA HIS A 141 -13.46 3.15 -12.25
C HIS A 141 -14.39 3.70 -11.16
N GLY A 142 -14.68 5.02 -11.15
CA GLY A 142 -15.50 5.62 -10.09
C GLY A 142 -14.74 5.95 -8.80
N GLY A 143 -13.43 5.90 -8.85
CA GLY A 143 -12.52 6.20 -7.75
C GLY A 143 -11.95 4.96 -7.08
N VAL A 144 -10.62 4.85 -7.11
CA VAL A 144 -9.87 3.78 -6.45
C VAL A 144 -9.00 4.39 -5.36
N LEU A 145 -9.21 3.99 -4.11
CA LEU A 145 -8.34 4.38 -3.00
C LEU A 145 -7.18 3.40 -2.83
N LEU A 146 -6.00 3.96 -2.66
CA LEU A 146 -4.74 3.28 -2.40
C LEU A 146 -4.21 3.72 -1.01
N PRO A 147 -4.73 3.16 0.08
CA PRO A 147 -4.29 3.46 1.43
C PRO A 147 -3.09 2.60 1.85
N CYS A 148 -2.53 2.95 3.02
CA CYS A 148 -1.65 2.10 3.77
C CYS A 148 -2.38 1.56 5.02
N ASP A 149 -2.03 2.04 6.23
CA ASP A 149 -2.60 1.56 7.48
C ASP A 149 -3.91 2.26 7.87
N ALA A 150 -4.21 3.43 7.32
CA ALA A 150 -5.39 4.21 7.69
C ALA A 150 -6.72 3.55 7.29
N LEU A 151 -6.76 2.81 6.19
CA LEU A 151 -7.92 2.04 5.73
C LEU A 151 -7.46 0.65 5.29
N GLN A 152 -8.05 -0.39 5.86
CA GLN A 152 -7.74 -1.79 5.58
C GLN A 152 -9.02 -2.59 5.39
N ASN A 153 -8.90 -3.74 4.71
CA ASN A 153 -9.97 -4.74 4.63
C ASN A 153 -9.40 -6.11 5.00
N TRP A 154 -8.88 -6.22 6.20
CA TRP A 154 -8.16 -7.41 6.66
C TRP A 154 -9.10 -8.36 7.42
N VAL A 155 -9.94 -9.07 6.68
CA VAL A 155 -11.02 -9.90 7.24
C VAL A 155 -10.46 -11.09 8.03
N ALA A 156 -9.40 -11.71 7.53
CA ALA A 156 -8.79 -12.89 8.13
C ALA A 156 -7.27 -12.92 7.87
N PRO A 157 -6.48 -13.60 8.73
CA PRO A 157 -5.08 -13.81 8.46
C PRO A 157 -4.87 -14.68 7.23
N HIS A 158 -3.96 -14.29 6.34
CA HIS A 158 -3.64 -15.08 5.15
C HIS A 158 -3.10 -16.45 5.54
N PRO A 159 -3.62 -17.56 4.94
CA PRO A 159 -3.28 -18.91 5.38
C PRO A 159 -1.80 -19.24 5.24
N GLN A 160 -1.14 -18.76 4.20
CA GLN A 160 0.26 -19.06 3.87
C GLN A 160 1.25 -18.02 4.43
N TYR A 161 0.87 -16.73 4.52
CA TYR A 161 1.81 -15.64 4.85
C TYR A 161 1.77 -15.21 6.30
N THR A 162 0.66 -15.50 7.01
CA THR A 162 0.54 -15.15 8.43
C THR A 162 0.94 -16.32 9.31
N SER A 163 2.01 -16.15 10.09
CA SER A 163 2.49 -17.18 11.02
C SER A 163 1.49 -17.48 12.13
N PHE A 164 1.60 -18.66 12.75
CA PHE A 164 0.76 -19.03 13.89
C PHE A 164 0.89 -18.03 15.04
N ALA A 165 2.11 -17.61 15.36
CA ALA A 165 2.34 -16.62 16.40
C ALA A 165 1.63 -15.28 16.08
N ALA A 166 1.71 -14.80 14.83
CA ALA A 166 0.99 -13.61 14.41
C ALA A 166 -0.53 -13.76 14.55
N LYS A 167 -1.09 -14.91 14.13
CA LYS A 167 -2.53 -15.18 14.30
C LYS A 167 -2.97 -15.12 15.77
N LEU A 168 -2.17 -15.69 16.66
CA LEU A 168 -2.45 -15.73 18.09
C LEU A 168 -2.41 -14.33 18.73
N PHE A 169 -1.43 -13.50 18.38
CA PHE A 169 -1.26 -12.17 18.96
C PHE A 169 -2.15 -11.11 18.31
N MET A 170 -2.28 -11.13 16.98
CA MET A 170 -2.97 -10.07 16.26
C MET A 170 -4.49 -10.15 16.35
N ARG A 171 -5.05 -11.37 16.46
CA ARG A 171 -6.52 -11.56 16.56
C ARG A 171 -7.14 -10.86 17.78
N PRO A 172 -6.69 -11.10 19.03
CA PRO A 172 -7.25 -10.41 20.19
C PRO A 172 -6.96 -8.91 20.19
N MET A 173 -5.94 -8.48 19.46
CA MET A 173 -5.64 -7.06 19.27
C MET A 173 -6.51 -6.39 18.20
N GLY A 174 -7.45 -7.11 17.55
CA GLY A 174 -8.39 -6.55 16.60
C GLY A 174 -7.81 -6.17 15.25
N PHE A 175 -6.72 -6.81 14.81
CA PHE A 175 -6.13 -6.55 13.49
C PHE A 175 -7.01 -7.07 12.35
N PHE A 176 -7.63 -8.23 12.53
CA PHE A 176 -8.43 -8.85 11.48
C PHE A 176 -9.87 -8.34 11.54
N ARG A 177 -10.12 -7.24 10.83
CA ARG A 177 -11.45 -6.60 10.72
C ARG A 177 -11.71 -6.19 9.29
N PRO A 178 -12.94 -6.43 8.79
CA PRO A 178 -13.33 -5.88 7.51
C PRO A 178 -13.45 -4.36 7.60
N THR A 179 -13.11 -3.68 6.51
CA THR A 179 -13.36 -2.25 6.30
C THR A 179 -13.15 -1.38 7.55
N ALA A 180 -11.91 -1.38 8.06
CA ALA A 180 -11.56 -0.71 9.30
C ALA A 180 -10.16 -0.07 9.21
N PRO A 181 -9.87 0.94 10.01
CA PRO A 181 -8.50 1.40 10.21
C PRO A 181 -7.63 0.31 10.82
N GLY A 182 -6.34 0.30 10.46
CA GLY A 182 -5.35 -0.63 11.02
C GLY A 182 -5.22 -0.51 12.54
N ALA A 183 -5.55 -1.58 13.26
CA ALA A 183 -5.58 -1.55 14.73
C ALA A 183 -4.24 -1.17 15.37
N GLY A 184 -3.12 -1.58 14.76
CA GLY A 184 -1.77 -1.21 15.20
C GLY A 184 -1.49 0.28 15.02
N TRP A 185 -1.84 0.79 13.86
CA TRP A 185 -1.66 2.20 13.50
C TRP A 185 -2.53 3.12 14.37
N VAL A 186 -3.81 2.81 14.56
CA VAL A 186 -4.70 3.59 15.45
C VAL A 186 -4.15 3.67 16.87
N ARG A 187 -3.60 2.57 17.42
CA ARG A 187 -3.00 2.58 18.75
C ARG A 187 -1.74 3.42 18.84
N ALA A 188 -0.91 3.37 17.80
CA ALA A 188 0.37 4.08 17.77
C ALA A 188 0.17 5.58 17.53
N GLU A 189 -0.66 5.94 16.57
CA GLU A 189 -0.79 7.30 16.08
C GLU A 189 -1.95 8.08 16.72
N LYS A 190 -3.00 7.38 17.17
CA LYS A 190 -4.22 7.97 17.77
C LYS A 190 -4.85 9.06 16.91
N PRO A 191 -5.12 8.76 15.63
CA PRO A 191 -5.69 9.74 14.71
C PRO A 191 -7.05 10.24 15.19
N GLU A 192 -7.36 11.49 14.88
CA GLU A 192 -8.66 12.07 15.19
C GLU A 192 -9.71 11.63 14.17
N VAL A 193 -10.95 11.44 14.62
CA VAL A 193 -12.08 11.05 13.75
C VAL A 193 -12.32 12.09 12.65
N THR A 194 -12.00 13.34 12.90
CA THR A 194 -12.10 14.45 11.94
C THR A 194 -11.27 14.23 10.67
N ASP A 195 -10.16 13.50 10.72
CA ASP A 195 -9.38 13.18 9.52
C ASP A 195 -10.16 12.25 8.59
N TRP A 196 -10.85 11.21 9.12
CA TRP A 196 -11.70 10.35 8.29
C TRP A 196 -12.95 11.07 7.79
N GLN A 197 -13.55 11.96 8.59
CA GLN A 197 -14.67 12.79 8.13
C GLN A 197 -14.24 13.64 6.93
N ARG A 198 -13.09 14.33 7.03
CA ARG A 198 -12.51 15.10 5.91
C ARG A 198 -12.31 14.23 4.66
N LEU A 199 -11.77 13.02 4.83
CA LEU A 199 -11.54 12.08 3.72
C LEU A 199 -12.86 11.70 3.03
N LEU A 200 -13.85 11.27 3.82
CA LEU A 200 -15.15 10.82 3.31
C LEU A 200 -15.98 11.94 2.70
N ASP A 201 -15.88 13.17 3.24
CA ASP A 201 -16.53 14.36 2.68
C ASP A 201 -15.87 14.82 1.38
N ARG A 202 -14.54 14.66 1.28
CA ARG A 202 -13.78 15.11 0.12
C ARG A 202 -13.95 14.24 -1.09
N TRP A 203 -14.00 12.91 -0.91
CA TRP A 203 -13.91 11.96 -2.02
C TRP A 203 -15.06 10.97 -2.10
N ASP A 204 -15.53 10.76 -3.33
CA ASP A 204 -16.27 9.57 -3.72
C ASP A 204 -15.29 8.53 -4.27
N PHE A 205 -15.53 7.26 -3.89
CA PHE A 205 -14.74 6.13 -4.35
C PHE A 205 -15.55 4.84 -4.32
N ASP A 206 -15.36 4.03 -5.33
CA ASP A 206 -16.05 2.75 -5.47
C ASP A 206 -15.17 1.55 -5.12
N HIS A 207 -13.85 1.72 -5.14
CA HIS A 207 -12.89 0.65 -4.88
C HIS A 207 -11.85 1.05 -3.84
N LEU A 208 -11.30 0.02 -3.16
CA LEU A 208 -10.18 0.18 -2.23
C LEU A 208 -9.21 -0.98 -2.43
N LEU A 209 -7.94 -0.66 -2.69
CA LEU A 209 -6.84 -1.60 -2.80
C LEU A 209 -5.88 -1.39 -1.63
N PRO A 210 -6.11 -2.09 -0.50
CA PRO A 210 -5.43 -1.80 0.75
C PRO A 210 -4.04 -2.43 0.82
N ALA A 211 -3.17 -1.88 1.67
CA ALA A 211 -1.87 -2.50 1.97
C ALA A 211 -1.99 -3.78 2.82
N HIS A 212 -3.14 -4.03 3.46
CA HIS A 212 -3.43 -5.24 4.23
C HIS A 212 -4.84 -5.74 3.96
N GLY A 213 -4.95 -7.07 3.79
CA GLY A 213 -6.21 -7.77 3.52
C GLY A 213 -6.62 -7.75 2.06
N GLU A 214 -7.90 -7.96 1.80
CA GLU A 214 -8.45 -8.18 0.46
C GLU A 214 -8.89 -6.87 -0.20
N PRO A 215 -8.79 -6.75 -1.54
CA PRO A 215 -9.40 -5.66 -2.28
C PRO A 215 -10.90 -5.53 -2.00
N VAL A 216 -11.41 -4.30 -1.95
CA VAL A 216 -12.85 -4.03 -1.99
C VAL A 216 -13.19 -3.53 -3.38
N ILE A 217 -13.92 -4.34 -4.14
CA ILE A 217 -14.32 -4.04 -5.51
C ILE A 217 -15.81 -3.73 -5.53
N GLY A 218 -16.15 -2.48 -5.84
CA GLY A 218 -17.52 -1.96 -5.82
C GLY A 218 -18.03 -1.59 -4.44
N GLY A 219 -18.65 -0.40 -4.33
CA GLY A 219 -19.32 0.08 -3.12
C GLY A 219 -18.40 0.28 -1.91
N ALA A 220 -17.12 0.59 -2.12
CA ALA A 220 -16.16 0.70 -1.03
C ALA A 220 -16.52 1.82 -0.04
N LYS A 221 -16.91 3.00 -0.52
CA LYS A 221 -17.26 4.14 0.36
C LYS A 221 -18.39 3.80 1.33
N ALA A 222 -19.39 3.05 0.89
CA ALA A 222 -20.55 2.68 1.73
C ALA A 222 -20.22 1.70 2.86
N LYS A 223 -19.00 1.15 2.89
CA LYS A 223 -18.53 0.21 3.91
C LYS A 223 -17.70 0.88 5.02
N TYR A 224 -17.28 2.13 4.84
CA TYR A 224 -16.54 2.95 5.79
C TYR A 224 -17.41 4.10 6.31
#